data_ea6ca3543117a7759953c65e89cfe83e
#
_entry.id   ea6ca3543117a7759953c65e89cfe83e
#
_cell.length_a   1.000
_cell.length_b   1.000
_cell.length_c   1.000
_cell.angle_alpha   90.00
_cell.angle_beta   90.00
_cell.angle_gamma   90.00
#
_symmetry.space_group_name_H-M   'P 1'
#
loop_
_entity.id
_entity.type
_entity.pdbx_description
1 polymer ?
#
loop_
_entity_poly.entity_id
_entity_poly.type
_entity_poly.pdbx_seq_one_letter_code
_entity_poly.pdbx_strand_id
1 'polypeptide(L)' 'MEYVYRTQGTCSTNIELNVEDGVVKEVAFWGGCNGNLQGISRLVRGMKVADVIAKLEGVHCGGRPTSCPDQLCRACLLYT' A
#
# COMPACT_ATOMS: atom_id res chain seq x y z
N MET A 1 4.76 -8.36 11.78
CA MET A 1 5.41 -7.11 12.16
C MET A 1 4.65 -5.93 11.57
N GLU A 2 4.44 -4.91 12.36
CA GLU A 2 3.60 -3.79 12.00
C GLU A 2 4.45 -2.56 11.71
N TYR A 3 4.15 -1.89 10.59
CA TYR A 3 4.89 -0.72 10.15
C TYR A 3 3.93 0.41 9.84
N VAL A 4 4.37 1.65 10.00
CA VAL A 4 3.64 2.83 9.57
C VAL A 4 4.48 3.56 8.55
N TYR A 5 3.92 3.75 7.35
CA TYR A 5 4.60 4.45 6.26
C TYR A 5 3.88 5.77 5.96
N ARG A 6 4.63 6.85 5.94
CA ARG A 6 4.09 8.16 5.59
C ARG A 6 4.11 8.33 4.08
N THR A 7 2.92 8.50 3.49
CA THR A 7 2.80 8.64 2.04
C THR A 7 3.19 10.03 1.57
N GLN A 8 3.59 10.13 0.30
CA GLN A 8 3.92 11.39 -0.35
C GLN A 8 3.29 11.43 -1.74
N GLY A 9 2.76 12.59 -2.10
CA GLY A 9 2.19 12.80 -3.42
C GLY A 9 0.85 12.12 -3.66
N THR A 10 0.16 11.70 -2.60
CA THR A 10 -1.14 11.04 -2.70
C THR A 10 -2.15 11.69 -1.75
N CYS A 11 -3.41 11.31 -1.89
CA CYS A 11 -4.47 11.81 -1.03
C CYS A 11 -4.48 11.14 0.35
N SER A 12 -3.89 9.97 0.51
CA SER A 12 -3.73 9.35 1.82
C SER A 12 -2.55 9.98 2.56
N THR A 13 -2.56 9.90 3.89
CA THR A 13 -1.49 10.47 4.73
C THR A 13 -0.53 9.41 5.23
N ASN A 14 -1.05 8.27 5.66
CA ASN A 14 -0.24 7.18 6.21
C ASN A 14 -0.77 5.84 5.72
N ILE A 15 0.11 4.83 5.70
CA ILE A 15 -0.26 3.44 5.48
C ILE A 15 0.23 2.64 6.67
N GLU A 16 -0.66 1.93 7.34
CA GLU A 16 -0.28 0.93 8.35
C GLU A 16 -0.20 -0.42 7.66
N LEU A 17 0.91 -1.09 7.82
CA LEU A 17 1.21 -2.33 7.11
C LEU A 17 1.68 -3.39 8.11
N ASN A 18 1.03 -4.56 8.08
CA ASN A 18 1.44 -5.71 8.87
C ASN A 18 1.88 -6.81 7.93
N VAL A 19 3.14 -7.21 8.02
CA VAL A 19 3.75 -8.24 7.17
C VAL A 19 4.37 -9.33 8.05
N GLU A 20 4.08 -10.59 7.73
CA GLU A 20 4.71 -11.74 8.39
C GLU A 20 5.06 -12.78 7.33
N ASP A 21 6.29 -13.31 7.42
CA ASP A 21 6.77 -14.37 6.52
C ASP A 21 6.64 -14.01 5.04
N GLY A 22 6.85 -12.74 4.70
CA GLY A 22 6.75 -12.26 3.33
C GLY A 22 5.34 -12.16 2.80
N VAL A 23 4.34 -12.24 3.67
CA VAL A 23 2.92 -12.15 3.31
C VAL A 23 2.31 -10.94 4.00
N VAL A 24 1.51 -10.18 3.25
CA VAL A 24 0.76 -9.05 3.80
C VAL A 24 -0.39 -9.58 4.64
N LYS A 25 -0.38 -9.30 5.92
CA LYS A 25 -1.46 -9.73 6.83
C LYS A 25 -2.56 -8.70 6.91
N GLU A 26 -2.19 -7.42 6.91
CA GLU A 26 -3.17 -6.35 7.01
C GLU A 26 -2.60 -5.04 6.50
N VAL A 27 -3.45 -4.23 5.89
CA VAL A 27 -3.11 -2.88 5.43
C VAL A 27 -4.24 -1.95 5.79
N ALA A 28 -3.92 -0.79 6.32
CA ALA A 28 -4.88 0.28 6.57
C ALA A 28 -4.34 1.58 5.99
N PHE A 29 -5.15 2.25 5.20
CA PHE A 29 -4.84 3.58 4.65
C PHE A 29 -5.55 4.64 5.48
N TRP A 30 -4.86 5.71 5.79
CA TRP A 30 -5.41 6.85 6.52
C TRP A 30 -5.54 8.05 5.57
N GLY A 31 -6.73 8.61 5.50
CA GLY A 31 -7.05 9.69 4.57
C GLY A 31 -7.31 9.17 3.16
N GLY A 32 -7.59 10.07 2.23
CA GLY A 32 -7.77 9.74 0.82
C GLY A 32 -9.12 9.12 0.47
N CYS A 33 -9.16 8.39 -0.63
CA CYS A 33 -10.37 7.78 -1.20
C CYS A 33 -10.75 6.53 -0.43
N ASN A 34 -11.62 6.68 0.56
CA ASN A 34 -11.95 5.64 1.53
C ASN A 34 -12.40 4.33 0.88
N GLY A 35 -13.32 4.40 -0.08
CA GLY A 35 -13.84 3.19 -0.73
C GLY A 35 -12.78 2.42 -1.51
N ASN A 36 -12.00 3.10 -2.34
CA ASN A 36 -10.94 2.48 -3.13
C ASN A 36 -9.85 1.91 -2.24
N LEU A 37 -9.47 2.63 -1.20
CA LEU A 37 -8.39 2.20 -0.31
C LEU A 37 -8.81 1.00 0.53
N GLN A 38 -10.07 0.93 0.95
CA GLN A 38 -10.59 -0.26 1.62
C GLN A 38 -10.58 -1.47 0.70
N GLY A 39 -10.96 -1.28 -0.57
CA GLY A 39 -10.93 -2.33 -1.57
C GLY A 39 -9.53 -2.89 -1.75
N ILE A 40 -8.55 -2.02 -1.92
CA ILE A 40 -7.15 -2.41 -2.06
C ILE A 40 -6.66 -3.15 -0.82
N SER A 41 -6.99 -2.66 0.37
CA SER A 41 -6.60 -3.29 1.63
C SER A 41 -7.10 -4.73 1.72
N ARG A 42 -8.33 -4.96 1.28
CA ARG A 42 -8.91 -6.31 1.31
C ARG A 42 -8.33 -7.21 0.24
N LEU A 43 -8.04 -6.67 -0.96
CA LEU A 43 -7.47 -7.44 -2.05
C LEU A 43 -6.07 -7.93 -1.75
N VAL A 44 -5.24 -7.10 -1.13
CA VAL A 44 -3.85 -7.46 -0.87
C VAL A 44 -3.66 -8.31 0.38
N ARG A 45 -4.67 -8.41 1.22
CA ARG A 45 -4.59 -9.24 2.43
C ARG A 45 -4.36 -10.70 2.03
N GLY A 46 -3.32 -11.30 2.59
CA GLY A 46 -2.95 -12.68 2.29
C GLY A 46 -2.07 -12.84 1.06
N MET A 47 -1.76 -11.75 0.34
CA MET A 47 -0.87 -11.80 -0.81
C MET A 47 0.58 -11.76 -0.37
N LYS A 48 1.45 -12.39 -1.14
CA LYS A 48 2.89 -12.24 -0.94
C LYS A 48 3.30 -10.83 -1.27
N VAL A 49 4.23 -10.27 -0.49
CA VAL A 49 4.75 -8.92 -0.72
C VAL A 49 5.26 -8.76 -2.15
N ALA A 50 5.97 -9.75 -2.68
CA ALA A 50 6.47 -9.71 -4.05
C ALA A 50 5.36 -9.56 -5.07
N ASP A 51 4.22 -10.22 -4.85
CA ASP A 51 3.07 -10.14 -5.75
C ASP A 51 2.39 -8.77 -5.66
N VAL A 52 2.29 -8.21 -4.47
CA VAL A 52 1.73 -6.86 -4.29
C VAL A 52 2.57 -5.85 -5.05
N ILE A 53 3.88 -5.91 -4.91
CA ILE A 53 4.80 -5.02 -5.61
C ILE A 53 4.64 -5.17 -7.12
N ALA A 54 4.64 -6.40 -7.61
CA ALA A 54 4.55 -6.66 -9.05
C ALA A 54 3.27 -6.12 -9.68
N LYS A 55 2.16 -6.15 -8.92
CA LYS A 55 0.86 -5.74 -9.44
C LYS A 55 0.58 -4.26 -9.32
N LEU A 56 1.10 -3.63 -8.30
CA LEU A 56 0.71 -2.24 -7.97
C LEU A 56 1.82 -1.22 -8.22
N GLU A 57 3.03 -1.66 -8.44
CA GLU A 57 4.16 -0.77 -8.68
C GLU A 57 3.91 0.07 -9.94
N GLY A 58 4.15 1.39 -9.82
CA GLY A 58 4.02 2.30 -10.95
C GLY A 58 2.61 2.74 -11.26
N VAL A 59 1.62 2.33 -10.48
CA VAL A 59 0.24 2.81 -10.67
C VAL A 59 0.17 4.29 -10.29
N HIS A 60 -0.31 5.11 -11.22
CA HIS A 60 -0.43 6.55 -11.01
C HIS A 60 -1.88 6.96 -10.81
N CYS A 61 -2.09 8.00 -10.03
CA CYS A 61 -3.42 8.57 -9.79
C CYS A 61 -3.55 9.85 -10.62
N GLY A 62 -4.29 9.78 -11.71
CA GLY A 62 -4.44 10.90 -12.61
C GLY A 62 -3.09 11.37 -13.15
N GLY A 63 -2.82 12.67 -13.08
CA GLY A 63 -1.54 13.23 -13.52
C GLY A 63 -0.44 13.21 -12.47
N ARG A 64 -0.65 12.55 -11.34
CA ARG A 64 0.34 12.48 -10.27
C ARG A 64 1.42 11.45 -10.60
N PRO A 65 2.66 11.64 -10.12
CA PRO A 65 3.74 10.67 -10.37
C PRO A 65 3.61 9.38 -9.56
N THR A 66 2.65 9.30 -8.64
CA THR A 66 2.44 8.15 -7.78
C THR A 66 0.97 8.00 -7.43
N SER A 67 0.64 6.97 -6.67
CA SER A 67 -0.72 6.71 -6.19
C SER A 67 -0.64 6.01 -4.83
N CYS A 68 -1.78 5.85 -4.16
CA CYS A 68 -1.82 5.10 -2.91
C CYS A 68 -1.35 3.65 -3.11
N PRO A 69 -1.78 2.91 -4.15
CA PRO A 69 -1.20 1.59 -4.42
C PRO A 69 0.30 1.60 -4.64
N ASP A 70 0.81 2.57 -5.39
CA ASP A 70 2.25 2.70 -5.63
C ASP A 70 2.99 2.99 -4.31
N GLN A 71 2.42 3.84 -3.46
CA GLN A 71 3.00 4.13 -2.14
C GLN A 71 3.00 2.88 -1.26
N LEU A 72 1.99 2.03 -1.35
CA LEU A 72 1.98 0.76 -0.65
C LEU A 72 3.15 -0.12 -1.10
N CYS A 73 3.45 -0.16 -2.39
CA CYS A 73 4.60 -0.89 -2.91
C CYS A 73 5.91 -0.34 -2.34
N ARG A 74 6.03 0.98 -2.25
CA ARG A 74 7.22 1.62 -1.67
C ARG A 74 7.36 1.27 -0.19
N ALA A 75 6.25 1.21 0.53
CA ALA A 75 6.26 0.78 1.93
C ALA A 75 6.71 -0.67 2.05
N CYS A 76 6.22 -1.55 1.19
CA CYS A 76 6.65 -2.95 1.15
C CYS A 76 8.15 -3.07 0.88
N LEU A 77 8.66 -2.30 -0.08
CA LEU A 77 10.09 -2.31 -0.39
C LEU A 77 10.95 -1.80 0.76
N LEU A 78 10.46 -0.80 1.48
CA LEU A 78 11.19 -0.21 2.60
C LEU A 78 11.28 -1.16 3.79
N TYR A 79 10.19 -1.88 4.08
CA TYR A 79 10.07 -2.67 5.31
C TYR A 79 10.26 -4.18 5.10
N THR A 80 10.48 -4.58 3.88
CA THR A 80 10.76 -5.98 3.56
C THR A 80 12.01 -6.10 2.69
#